data_46a0eaba30d472b6683515dfb43dee1b
#
_entry.id   46a0eaba30d472b6683515dfb43dee1b
#
_cell.length_a   1.000
_cell.length_b   1.000
_cell.length_c   1.000
_cell.angle_alpha   90.00
_cell.angle_beta   90.00
_cell.angle_gamma   90.00
#
_symmetry.space_group_name_H-M   'P 1'
#
loop_
_entity.id
_entity.type
_entity.pdbx_description
1 polymer ?
#
loop_
_entity_poly.entity_id
_entity_poly.type
_entity_poly.pdbx_seq_one_letter_code
_entity_poly.pdbx_strand_id
1 'polypeptide(L)'
;LIVSRGLGDVYKRQPLNWTKEIIDQNSKMLDRLYRSLKDLQDIELTSENLSNDVMESLLDDLNTPKLLAHLNTMTNKLSTANRNEKINIKNNLIAAGKILGVMKEDPDVWLGYNQSSNPEKEEIEGLINQRNEARRDKDFKLADEIRDKLKIKGIEIEDTNNGTIW
;
A
#
# COMPACT_ATOMS: atom_id res chain seq x y z
N LEU A 1 11.90 -33.83 22.48
CA LEU A 1 11.51 -32.42 22.44
C LEU A 1 12.57 -31.47 21.86
N ILE A 2 13.65 -32.00 21.27
CA ILE A 2 14.73 -31.21 20.61
C ILE A 2 14.60 -31.19 19.08
N VAL A 3 13.66 -31.93 18.50
CA VAL A 3 13.55 -32.13 17.05
C VAL A 3 12.86 -30.93 16.34
N SER A 4 12.16 -30.07 17.07
CA SER A 4 11.42 -28.96 16.42
C SER A 4 12.24 -27.70 16.11
N ARG A 5 13.38 -27.47 16.79
CA ARG A 5 14.22 -26.29 16.57
C ARG A 5 15.00 -26.34 15.24
N GLY A 6 15.45 -27.52 14.83
CA GLY A 6 16.19 -27.68 13.58
C GLY A 6 15.36 -27.56 12.31
N LEU A 7 14.07 -27.93 12.37
CA LEU A 7 13.15 -27.81 11.23
C LEU A 7 12.76 -26.35 10.94
N GLY A 8 12.64 -25.50 11.96
CA GLY A 8 12.35 -24.08 11.80
C GLY A 8 13.47 -23.32 11.08
N ASP A 9 14.73 -23.61 11.40
CA ASP A 9 15.89 -22.99 10.76
C ASP A 9 16.04 -23.40 9.30
N VAL A 10 15.77 -24.64 8.96
CA VAL A 10 15.80 -25.14 7.57
C VAL A 10 14.69 -24.50 6.74
N TYR A 11 13.49 -24.34 7.30
CA TYR A 11 12.37 -23.72 6.62
C TYR A 11 12.60 -22.22 6.35
N LYS A 12 13.16 -21.47 7.31
CA LYS A 12 13.46 -20.04 7.15
C LYS A 12 14.58 -19.76 6.14
N ARG A 13 15.42 -20.74 5.84
CA ARG A 13 16.54 -20.65 4.87
C ARG A 13 16.21 -21.21 3.50
N GLN A 14 14.96 -21.65 3.26
CA GLN A 14 14.56 -22.09 1.93
C GLN A 14 14.51 -20.91 0.97
N PRO A 15 14.88 -21.09 -0.32
CA PRO A 15 14.77 -20.04 -1.31
C PRO A 15 13.34 -19.55 -1.41
N LEU A 16 13.15 -18.22 -1.37
CA LEU A 16 11.85 -17.61 -1.60
C LEU A 16 11.46 -17.83 -3.07
N ASN A 17 10.30 -18.42 -3.29
CA ASN A 17 9.76 -18.56 -4.64
C ASN A 17 9.18 -17.21 -5.10
N TRP A 18 9.98 -16.44 -5.83
CA TRP A 18 9.55 -15.15 -6.39
C TRP A 18 8.57 -15.38 -7.54
N THR A 19 7.30 -15.14 -7.30
CA THR A 19 6.26 -15.12 -8.32
C THR A 19 5.58 -13.75 -8.37
N LYS A 20 5.00 -13.41 -9.51
CA LYS A 20 4.25 -12.16 -9.67
C LYS A 20 3.11 -12.07 -8.66
N GLU A 21 2.42 -13.17 -8.42
CA GLU A 21 1.30 -13.25 -7.48
C GLU A 21 1.72 -12.89 -6.05
N ILE A 22 2.90 -13.38 -5.61
CA ILE A 22 3.44 -13.05 -4.28
C ILE A 22 3.79 -11.56 -4.18
N ILE A 23 4.39 -11.00 -5.22
CA ILE A 23 4.72 -9.57 -5.27
C ILE A 23 3.44 -8.75 -5.20
N ASP A 24 2.43 -9.06 -6.02
CA ASP A 24 1.15 -8.35 -6.06
C ASP A 24 0.39 -8.44 -4.73
N GLN A 25 0.43 -9.60 -4.07
CA GLN A 25 -0.20 -9.78 -2.75
C GLN A 25 0.48 -8.93 -1.67
N ASN A 26 1.83 -8.91 -1.65
CA ASN A 26 2.59 -8.14 -0.68
C ASN A 26 2.47 -6.62 -0.93
N SER A 27 2.44 -6.17 -2.19
CA SER A 27 2.14 -4.78 -2.53
C SER A 27 0.78 -4.35 -1.99
N LYS A 28 -0.27 -5.13 -2.26
CA LYS A 28 -1.62 -4.84 -1.75
C LYS A 28 -1.71 -4.82 -0.22
N MET A 29 -0.90 -5.66 0.46
CA MET A 29 -0.82 -5.64 1.91
C MET A 29 -0.15 -4.35 2.39
N LEU A 30 0.95 -3.95 1.77
CA LEU A 30 1.68 -2.74 2.13
C LEU A 30 0.83 -1.48 1.86
N ASP A 31 0.11 -1.43 0.75
CA ASP A 31 -0.84 -0.36 0.43
C ASP A 31 -1.92 -0.21 1.51
N ARG A 32 -2.43 -1.32 2.05
CA ARG A 32 -3.40 -1.27 3.16
C ARG A 32 -2.80 -0.67 4.42
N LEU A 33 -1.56 -1.01 4.76
CA LEU A 33 -0.87 -0.43 5.91
C LEU A 33 -0.63 1.07 5.72
N TYR A 34 -0.24 1.51 4.52
CA TYR A 34 -0.07 2.93 4.21
C TYR A 34 -1.39 3.70 4.23
N ARG A 35 -2.50 3.12 3.72
CA ARG A 35 -3.84 3.72 3.86
C ARG A 35 -4.23 3.90 5.32
N SER A 36 -3.96 2.88 6.16
CA SER A 36 -4.21 2.98 7.59
C SER A 36 -3.37 4.08 8.25
N LEU A 37 -2.11 4.26 7.85
CA LEU A 37 -1.27 5.36 8.34
C LEU A 37 -1.83 6.71 7.89
N LYS A 38 -2.34 6.82 6.66
CA LYS A 38 -3.00 8.02 6.16
C LYS A 38 -4.25 8.36 6.97
N ASP A 39 -5.11 7.37 7.25
CA ASP A 39 -6.31 7.56 8.08
C ASP A 39 -5.98 7.96 9.54
N LEU A 40 -4.74 7.77 9.94
CA LEU A 40 -4.21 8.12 11.26
C LEU A 40 -3.35 9.38 11.26
N GLN A 41 -3.31 10.17 10.17
CA GLN A 41 -2.45 11.37 10.10
C GLN A 41 -2.74 12.35 11.23
N ASP A 42 -4.02 12.59 11.54
CA ASP A 42 -4.46 13.51 12.60
C ASP A 42 -4.29 12.95 14.03
N ILE A 43 -3.84 11.72 14.17
CA ILE A 43 -3.60 11.08 15.47
C ILE A 43 -2.16 11.33 15.90
N GLU A 44 -1.97 11.78 17.12
CA GLU A 44 -0.65 12.03 17.69
C GLU A 44 0.13 10.71 17.91
N LEU A 45 1.42 10.72 17.54
CA LEU A 45 2.34 9.63 17.85
C LEU A 45 2.84 9.82 19.29
N THR A 46 2.43 8.93 20.20
CA THR A 46 2.78 9.04 21.63
C THR A 46 3.92 8.11 22.04
N SER A 47 4.16 7.05 21.30
CA SER A 47 5.21 6.07 21.56
C SER A 47 5.65 5.39 20.25
N GLU A 48 6.92 5.06 20.17
CA GLU A 48 7.49 4.25 19.07
C GLU A 48 7.79 2.82 19.53
N ASN A 49 7.13 2.36 20.57
CA ASN A 49 7.28 1.00 21.10
C ASN A 49 6.12 0.12 20.64
N LEU A 50 6.45 -1.13 20.38
CA LEU A 50 5.43 -2.16 20.13
C LEU A 50 4.65 -2.46 21.42
N SER A 51 3.36 -2.73 21.29
CA SER A 51 2.59 -3.35 22.36
C SER A 51 3.13 -4.76 22.67
N ASN A 52 2.89 -5.25 23.88
CA ASN A 52 3.42 -6.55 24.30
C ASN A 52 2.98 -7.68 23.36
N ASP A 53 1.70 -7.71 22.97
CA ASP A 53 1.16 -8.74 22.05
C ASP A 53 1.87 -8.76 20.68
N VAL A 54 2.26 -7.58 20.19
CA VAL A 54 2.98 -7.45 18.92
C VAL A 54 4.45 -7.81 19.10
N MET A 55 5.06 -7.38 20.23
CA MET A 55 6.44 -7.70 20.58
C MET A 55 6.66 -9.21 20.74
N GLU A 56 5.72 -9.94 21.34
CA GLU A 56 5.77 -11.40 21.48
C GLU A 56 5.96 -12.13 20.16
N SER A 57 5.44 -11.57 19.06
CA SER A 57 5.63 -12.14 17.73
C SER A 57 7.09 -12.08 17.27
N LEU A 58 7.84 -11.05 17.66
CA LEU A 58 9.25 -10.92 17.36
C LEU A 58 10.11 -11.79 18.31
N LEU A 59 9.69 -11.93 19.55
CA LEU A 59 10.36 -12.80 20.54
C LEU A 59 10.16 -14.29 20.23
N ASP A 60 9.13 -14.64 19.45
CA ASP A 60 8.87 -15.99 18.93
C ASP A 60 9.70 -16.22 17.65
N ASP A 61 11.01 -16.29 17.79
CA ASP A 61 11.96 -16.59 16.72
C ASP A 61 11.81 -15.65 15.48
N LEU A 62 11.62 -14.34 15.73
CA LEU A 62 11.40 -13.33 14.71
C LEU A 62 10.24 -13.69 13.75
N ASN A 63 9.11 -14.10 14.28
CA ASN A 63 7.94 -14.51 13.51
C ASN A 63 7.26 -13.31 12.81
N THR A 64 7.90 -12.83 11.74
CA THR A 64 7.40 -11.69 10.95
C THR A 64 6.01 -11.94 10.34
N PRO A 65 5.62 -13.15 9.87
CA PRO A 65 4.25 -13.40 9.45
C PRO A 65 3.22 -13.17 10.56
N LYS A 66 3.52 -13.60 11.80
CA LYS A 66 2.64 -13.38 12.96
C LYS A 66 2.54 -11.88 13.28
N LEU A 67 3.65 -11.15 13.24
CA LEU A 67 3.67 -9.69 13.40
C LEU A 67 2.76 -8.99 12.37
N LEU A 68 2.90 -9.33 11.10
CA LEU A 68 2.08 -8.74 10.03
C LEU A 68 0.60 -9.10 10.18
N ALA A 69 0.26 -10.31 10.64
CA ALA A 69 -1.11 -10.71 10.95
C ALA A 69 -1.70 -9.88 12.09
N HIS A 70 -0.92 -9.58 13.14
CA HIS A 70 -1.35 -8.68 14.22
C HIS A 70 -1.61 -7.27 13.70
N LEU A 71 -0.71 -6.69 12.91
CA LEU A 71 -0.90 -5.36 12.32
C LEU A 71 -2.15 -5.30 11.44
N ASN A 72 -2.38 -6.30 10.60
CA ASN A 72 -3.60 -6.39 9.79
C ASN A 72 -4.86 -6.47 10.67
N THR A 73 -4.82 -7.23 11.77
CA THR A 73 -5.97 -7.34 12.68
C THR A 73 -6.26 -6.00 13.34
N MET A 74 -5.23 -5.25 13.74
CA MET A 74 -5.38 -3.93 14.34
C MET A 74 -5.94 -2.92 13.33
N THR A 75 -5.42 -2.89 12.10
CA THR A 75 -5.89 -1.98 11.05
C THR A 75 -7.32 -2.26 10.60
N ASN A 76 -7.77 -3.51 10.60
CA ASN A 76 -9.16 -3.87 10.30
C ASN A 76 -10.16 -3.31 11.33
N LYS A 77 -9.72 -3.01 12.55
CA LYS A 77 -10.55 -2.39 13.60
C LYS A 77 -10.58 -0.86 13.54
N LEU A 78 -9.83 -0.25 12.63
CA LEU A 78 -9.61 1.20 12.58
C LEU A 78 -10.91 2.00 12.45
N SER A 79 -11.87 1.51 11.68
CA SER A 79 -13.17 2.18 11.44
C SER A 79 -14.04 2.28 12.70
N THR A 80 -13.90 1.36 13.64
CA THR A 80 -14.67 1.31 14.89
C THR A 80 -13.85 1.71 16.12
N ALA A 81 -12.54 1.95 15.93
CA ALA A 81 -11.60 2.24 17.01
C ALA A 81 -11.85 3.63 17.61
N ASN A 82 -11.83 3.71 18.94
CA ASN A 82 -11.81 4.97 19.66
C ASN A 82 -10.42 5.65 19.56
N ARG A 83 -10.30 6.89 20.08
CA ARG A 83 -9.05 7.66 19.97
C ARG A 83 -7.83 6.94 20.56
N ASN A 84 -7.96 6.30 21.71
CA ASN A 84 -6.85 5.61 22.37
C ASN A 84 -6.41 4.37 21.57
N GLU A 85 -7.36 3.63 21.03
CA GLU A 85 -7.10 2.50 20.14
C GLU A 85 -6.40 2.96 18.85
N LYS A 86 -6.82 4.08 18.26
CA LYS A 86 -6.15 4.69 17.10
C LYS A 86 -4.71 5.07 17.40
N ILE A 87 -4.44 5.66 18.56
CA ILE A 87 -3.08 5.97 19.03
C ILE A 87 -2.25 4.68 19.14
N ASN A 88 -2.81 3.64 19.75
CA ASN A 88 -2.12 2.35 19.86
C ASN A 88 -1.84 1.72 18.49
N ILE A 89 -2.78 1.74 17.57
CA ILE A 89 -2.59 1.25 16.20
C ILE A 89 -1.47 2.02 15.51
N LYS A 90 -1.49 3.36 15.56
CA LYS A 90 -0.44 4.20 14.96
C LYS A 90 0.93 3.90 15.53
N ASN A 91 1.05 3.83 16.85
CA ASN A 91 2.31 3.53 17.53
C ASN A 91 2.88 2.19 17.08
N ASN A 92 2.05 1.13 17.02
CA ASN A 92 2.49 -0.19 16.57
C ASN A 92 2.88 -0.23 15.09
N LEU A 93 2.14 0.47 14.21
CA LEU A 93 2.48 0.55 12.79
C LEU A 93 3.85 1.21 12.57
N ILE A 94 4.09 2.35 13.23
CA ILE A 94 5.37 3.08 13.11
C ILE A 94 6.51 2.26 13.71
N ALA A 95 6.33 1.68 14.90
CA ALA A 95 7.35 0.86 15.56
C ALA A 95 7.70 -0.38 14.74
N ALA A 96 6.68 -1.11 14.25
CA ALA A 96 6.88 -2.27 13.40
C ALA A 96 7.56 -1.89 12.06
N GLY A 97 7.15 -0.78 11.45
CA GLY A 97 7.77 -0.26 10.24
C GLY A 97 9.26 0.02 10.42
N LYS A 98 9.66 0.62 11.55
CA LYS A 98 11.08 0.84 11.89
C LYS A 98 11.85 -0.47 12.03
N ILE A 99 11.29 -1.45 12.74
CA ILE A 99 11.95 -2.75 12.98
C ILE A 99 12.09 -3.55 11.69
N LEU A 100 11.04 -3.61 10.88
CA LEU A 100 11.02 -4.36 9.62
C LEU A 100 11.72 -3.60 8.47
N GLY A 101 12.01 -2.32 8.63
CA GLY A 101 12.58 -1.48 7.58
C GLY A 101 11.62 -1.12 6.45
N VAL A 102 10.30 -1.20 6.70
CA VAL A 102 9.22 -0.85 5.77
C VAL A 102 8.46 0.39 6.23
N MET A 103 7.53 0.91 5.43
CA MET A 103 6.70 2.09 5.75
C MET A 103 7.53 3.34 6.11
N LYS A 104 8.61 3.57 5.36
CA LYS A 104 9.52 4.72 5.55
C LYS A 104 9.06 5.97 4.80
N GLU A 105 8.30 5.77 3.74
CA GLU A 105 7.81 6.84 2.90
C GLU A 105 6.59 7.52 3.54
N ASP A 106 6.35 8.76 3.14
CA ASP A 106 5.09 9.43 3.46
C ASP A 106 3.92 8.69 2.81
N PRO A 107 2.81 8.46 3.52
CA PRO A 107 1.65 7.75 2.98
C PRO A 107 1.10 8.36 1.69
N ASP A 108 1.12 9.69 1.55
CA ASP A 108 0.63 10.35 0.36
C ASP A 108 1.56 10.18 -0.83
N VAL A 109 2.88 10.12 -0.58
CA VAL A 109 3.89 9.80 -1.61
C VAL A 109 3.72 8.35 -2.06
N TRP A 110 3.64 7.39 -1.12
CA TRP A 110 3.49 5.98 -1.44
C TRP A 110 2.22 5.68 -2.23
N LEU A 111 1.10 6.26 -1.81
CA LEU A 111 -0.21 6.07 -2.43
C LEU A 111 -0.43 6.93 -3.69
N GLY A 112 0.56 7.73 -4.08
CA GLY A 112 0.50 8.56 -5.29
C GLY A 112 -0.34 9.84 -5.15
N TYR A 113 -0.76 10.21 -3.94
CA TYR A 113 -1.56 11.43 -3.74
C TYR A 113 -0.73 12.73 -3.87
N ASN A 114 0.55 12.68 -3.51
CA ASN A 114 1.48 13.82 -3.62
C ASN A 114 2.19 13.93 -4.97
N GLN A 115 1.73 13.22 -5.98
CA GLN A 115 2.25 13.36 -7.35
C GLN A 115 1.70 14.60 -8.07
N SER A 116 1.48 15.70 -7.33
CA SER A 116 1.09 16.99 -7.90
C SER A 116 2.16 17.67 -8.77
N SER A 117 3.32 17.02 -8.96
CA SER A 117 4.38 17.48 -9.85
C SER A 117 5.11 16.32 -10.55
N ASN A 118 4.44 15.19 -10.79
CA ASN A 118 4.99 14.20 -11.69
C ASN A 118 4.67 14.66 -13.12
N PRO A 119 5.68 15.07 -13.92
CA PRO A 119 5.47 15.51 -15.29
C PRO A 119 4.77 14.44 -16.15
N GLU A 120 4.93 13.17 -15.82
CA GLU A 120 4.21 12.07 -16.46
C GLU A 120 2.71 12.11 -16.15
N LYS A 121 2.32 12.44 -14.91
CA LYS A 121 0.91 12.55 -14.53
C LYS A 121 0.23 13.74 -15.18
N GLU A 122 0.89 14.89 -15.22
CA GLU A 122 0.38 16.09 -15.92
C GLU A 122 0.23 15.81 -17.41
N GLU A 123 1.18 15.08 -18.04
CA GLU A 123 1.08 14.66 -19.43
C GLU A 123 -0.12 13.70 -19.64
N ILE A 124 -0.30 12.72 -18.75
CA ILE A 124 -1.41 11.77 -18.83
C ILE A 124 -2.75 12.48 -18.67
N GLU A 125 -2.90 13.33 -17.66
CA GLU A 125 -4.12 14.12 -17.44
C GLU A 125 -4.39 15.05 -18.62
N GLY A 126 -3.35 15.66 -19.21
CA GLY A 126 -3.44 16.46 -20.41
C GLY A 126 -3.97 15.66 -21.61
N LEU A 127 -3.45 14.44 -21.80
CA LEU A 127 -3.92 13.53 -22.86
C LEU A 127 -5.37 13.09 -22.63
N ILE A 128 -5.75 12.79 -21.39
CA ILE A 128 -7.14 12.42 -21.04
C ILE A 128 -8.09 13.59 -21.32
N ASN A 129 -7.71 14.81 -20.96
CA ASN A 129 -8.51 16.00 -21.25
C ASN A 129 -8.67 16.24 -22.76
N GLN A 130 -7.59 16.16 -23.54
CA GLN A 130 -7.65 16.26 -24.99
C GLN A 130 -8.56 15.19 -25.61
N ARG A 131 -8.48 13.94 -25.14
CA ARG A 131 -9.38 12.87 -25.59
C ARG A 131 -10.82 13.19 -25.30
N ASN A 132 -11.13 13.69 -24.10
CA ASN A 132 -12.49 14.03 -23.69
C ASN A 132 -13.05 15.22 -24.49
N GLU A 133 -12.23 16.18 -24.87
CA GLU A 133 -12.58 17.26 -25.78
C GLU A 133 -12.85 16.72 -27.19
N ALA A 134 -11.95 15.91 -27.74
CA ALA A 134 -12.14 15.29 -29.05
C ALA A 134 -13.46 14.50 -29.14
N ARG A 135 -13.83 13.77 -28.05
CA ARG A 135 -15.13 13.06 -27.99
C ARG A 135 -16.33 14.02 -27.96
N ARG A 136 -16.22 15.14 -27.27
CA ARG A 136 -17.27 16.18 -27.25
C ARG A 136 -17.47 16.79 -28.65
N ASP A 137 -16.35 16.99 -29.39
CA ASP A 137 -16.33 17.55 -30.74
C ASP A 137 -16.64 16.49 -31.80
N LYS A 138 -16.92 15.24 -31.37
CA LYS A 138 -17.17 14.06 -32.23
C LYS A 138 -16.01 13.68 -33.15
N ASP A 139 -14.79 14.13 -32.81
CA ASP A 139 -13.55 13.66 -33.45
C ASP A 139 -13.10 12.33 -32.80
N PHE A 140 -13.81 11.28 -33.17
CA PHE A 140 -13.53 9.93 -32.64
C PHE A 140 -12.16 9.41 -33.08
N LYS A 141 -11.65 9.87 -34.23
CA LYS A 141 -10.34 9.44 -34.72
C LYS A 141 -9.23 9.92 -33.79
N LEU A 142 -9.24 11.20 -33.42
CA LEU A 142 -8.28 11.77 -32.48
C LEU A 142 -8.42 11.15 -31.09
N ALA A 143 -9.65 10.88 -30.64
CA ALA A 143 -9.90 10.23 -29.36
C ALA A 143 -9.31 8.82 -29.28
N ASP A 144 -9.40 8.03 -30.36
CA ASP A 144 -8.83 6.69 -30.44
C ASP A 144 -7.30 6.74 -30.53
N GLU A 145 -6.74 7.66 -31.29
CA GLU A 145 -5.27 7.85 -31.36
C GLU A 145 -4.69 8.19 -29.96
N ILE A 146 -5.36 9.01 -29.17
CA ILE A 146 -4.94 9.34 -27.80
C ILE A 146 -5.06 8.12 -26.88
N ARG A 147 -6.13 7.34 -27.00
CA ARG A 147 -6.30 6.11 -26.26
C ARG A 147 -5.19 5.11 -26.52
N ASP A 148 -4.81 4.95 -27.78
CA ASP A 148 -3.72 4.04 -28.18
C ASP A 148 -2.36 4.53 -27.63
N LYS A 149 -2.12 5.84 -27.64
CA LYS A 149 -0.91 6.42 -27.01
C LYS A 149 -0.84 6.13 -25.52
N LEU A 150 -1.94 6.26 -24.78
CA LEU A 150 -2.00 5.93 -23.36
C LEU A 150 -1.76 4.43 -23.12
N LYS A 151 -2.35 3.58 -23.96
CA LYS A 151 -2.18 2.13 -23.90
C LYS A 151 -0.73 1.69 -24.15
N ILE A 152 -0.04 2.32 -25.10
CA ILE A 152 1.40 2.06 -25.35
C ILE A 152 2.25 2.43 -24.13
N LYS A 153 1.86 3.48 -23.36
CA LYS A 153 2.48 3.85 -22.10
C LYS A 153 2.09 2.94 -20.93
N GLY A 154 1.29 1.89 -21.14
CA GLY A 154 0.82 0.96 -20.12
C GLY A 154 -0.34 1.47 -19.28
N ILE A 155 -1.02 2.53 -19.74
CA ILE A 155 -2.13 3.17 -19.02
C ILE A 155 -3.44 2.71 -19.66
N GLU A 156 -4.27 2.03 -18.86
CA GLU A 156 -5.63 1.67 -19.22
C GLU A 156 -6.60 2.72 -18.67
N ILE A 157 -7.46 3.24 -19.54
CA ILE A 157 -8.47 4.25 -19.18
C ILE A 157 -9.86 3.65 -19.23
N GLU A 158 -10.68 3.97 -18.24
CA GLU A 158 -12.08 3.57 -18.16
C GLU A 158 -12.98 4.81 -18.02
N ASP A 159 -14.03 4.89 -18.83
CA ASP A 159 -15.00 5.96 -18.77
C ASP A 159 -16.12 5.61 -17.76
N THR A 160 -16.30 6.45 -16.76
CA THR A 160 -17.33 6.32 -15.75
C THR A 160 -18.32 7.49 -15.82
N ASN A 161 -19.45 7.38 -15.12
CA ASN A 161 -20.43 8.47 -15.02
C ASN A 161 -19.87 9.74 -14.36
N ASN A 162 -18.76 9.62 -13.63
CA ASN A 162 -18.10 10.73 -12.91
C ASN A 162 -16.84 11.23 -13.64
N GLY A 163 -16.51 10.69 -14.81
CA GLY A 163 -15.33 11.05 -15.61
C GLY A 163 -14.51 9.83 -16.04
N THR A 164 -13.37 10.08 -16.68
CA THR A 164 -12.42 9.06 -17.08
C THR A 164 -11.45 8.77 -15.94
N ILE A 165 -11.33 7.49 -15.55
CA ILE A 165 -10.36 7.00 -14.56
C ILE A 165 -9.25 6.21 -15.24
N TRP A 166 -8.05 6.15 -14.61
CA TRP A 166 -6.84 5.49 -15.11
C TRP A 166 -5.94 5.00 -13.98
#